data_c6c663673e135f2123f25b27be51eac8
#
_entry.id   c6c663673e135f2123f25b27be51eac8
#
_cell.length_a   1.000
_cell.length_b   1.000
_cell.length_c   1.000
_cell.angle_alpha   90.00
_cell.angle_beta   90.00
_cell.angle_gamma   90.00
#
_symmetry.space_group_name_H-M   'P 1'
#
loop_
_entity.id
_entity.type
_entity.pdbx_description
1 polymer ?
#
loop_
_entity_poly.entity_id
_entity_poly.type
_entity_poly.pdbx_seq_one_letter_code
_entity_poly.pdbx_strand_id
1 'polypeptide(L)'
;MRSFVLRVRTTVFFFVLAFSAFSSHAQEPGKIEIGAGFGPLFFLGDLGGNMGKGSTLVKDVNFPVTNISKNLYVNVHPTEWLAFRLAFSTGMLEGADSLINDKGGAESYRKVRNLHFRSRMTELYAAAEIYPTVFFEQYEGLAGKLRPYGLIGVGVFKFNPQALYYAPNGTSRWVNLAPLKTEGQGMSEHPNRKNYKLTQMEIPMGFGAKYYLSDNMYLGLEILHRKTFTDYVDDVSTSYINPDLFDKYLAPESAVVAKQVYYRGFSAVSRPDNGEQRGQQKNNDSFFSSILRFGFRFGEGSNSAMNMVRCPKF
;
A
#
# COMPACT_ATOMS: atom_id res chain seq x y z
N MET A 1 -5.33 -26.33 22.24
CA MET A 1 -6.38 -25.30 22.16
C MET A 1 -6.56 -24.49 23.44
N ARG A 2 -6.65 -25.06 24.64
CA ARG A 2 -6.82 -24.30 25.91
C ARG A 2 -5.69 -23.27 26.19
N SER A 3 -4.43 -23.59 25.93
CA SER A 3 -3.30 -22.67 26.17
C SER A 3 -3.24 -21.49 25.23
N PHE A 4 -3.72 -21.63 24.01
CA PHE A 4 -3.79 -20.53 23.03
C PHE A 4 -4.88 -19.51 23.41
N VAL A 5 -6.06 -20.00 23.79
CA VAL A 5 -7.18 -19.15 24.24
C VAL A 5 -6.82 -18.39 25.53
N LEU A 6 -6.05 -19.00 26.44
CA LEU A 6 -5.59 -18.34 27.67
C LEU A 6 -4.60 -17.20 27.35
N ARG A 7 -3.67 -17.41 26.42
CA ARG A 7 -2.69 -16.39 26.01
C ARG A 7 -3.38 -15.21 25.30
N VAL A 8 -4.35 -15.46 24.43
CA VAL A 8 -5.13 -14.40 23.77
C VAL A 8 -5.94 -13.60 24.81
N ARG A 9 -6.59 -14.26 25.78
CA ARG A 9 -7.30 -13.58 26.87
C ARG A 9 -6.39 -12.71 27.73
N THR A 10 -5.19 -13.20 28.08
CA THR A 10 -4.22 -12.42 28.86
C THR A 10 -3.70 -11.22 28.06
N THR A 11 -3.42 -11.39 26.77
CA THR A 11 -2.96 -10.26 25.92
C THR A 11 -4.04 -9.20 25.75
N VAL A 12 -5.29 -9.60 25.52
CA VAL A 12 -6.43 -8.66 25.43
C VAL A 12 -6.66 -7.95 26.78
N PHE A 13 -6.54 -8.68 27.91
CA PHE A 13 -6.68 -8.09 29.26
C PHE A 13 -5.58 -7.07 29.55
N PHE A 14 -4.32 -7.34 29.18
CA PHE A 14 -3.23 -6.39 29.31
C PHE A 14 -3.40 -5.16 28.39
N PHE A 15 -3.94 -5.33 27.19
CA PHE A 15 -4.28 -4.22 26.29
C PHE A 15 -5.39 -3.34 26.85
N VAL A 16 -6.44 -3.94 27.42
CA VAL A 16 -7.55 -3.21 28.07
C VAL A 16 -7.06 -2.50 29.34
N LEU A 17 -6.20 -3.12 30.14
CA LEU A 17 -5.59 -2.51 31.33
C LEU A 17 -4.63 -1.36 30.97
N ALA A 18 -3.84 -1.50 29.92
CA ALA A 18 -2.98 -0.43 29.43
C ALA A 18 -3.83 0.76 28.92
N PHE A 19 -4.96 0.48 28.26
CA PHE A 19 -5.89 1.54 27.81
C PHE A 19 -6.59 2.23 28.98
N SER A 20 -6.93 1.51 30.06
CA SER A 20 -7.56 2.10 31.25
C SER A 20 -6.60 2.91 32.13
N ALA A 21 -5.28 2.60 32.10
CA ALA A 21 -4.27 3.38 32.81
C ALA A 21 -4.03 4.79 32.22
N PHE A 22 -4.45 5.01 30.96
CA PHE A 22 -4.40 6.36 30.35
C PHE A 22 -5.56 7.27 30.76
N SER A 23 -6.55 6.78 31.50
CA SER A 23 -7.77 7.53 31.86
C SER A 23 -7.67 8.34 33.15
N SER A 24 -6.51 8.39 33.84
CA SER A 24 -6.44 8.93 35.20
C SER A 24 -5.74 10.30 35.35
N HIS A 25 -5.49 11.03 34.25
CA HIS A 25 -5.09 12.42 34.37
C HIS A 25 -6.23 13.32 33.85
N ALA A 26 -6.56 14.36 34.61
CA ALA A 26 -7.48 15.43 34.22
C ALA A 26 -6.91 16.16 32.99
N GLN A 27 -6.97 15.53 31.83
CA GLN A 27 -6.58 16.09 30.54
C GLN A 27 -7.85 16.62 29.86
N GLU A 28 -7.70 17.74 29.18
CA GLU A 28 -8.71 18.23 28.26
C GLU A 28 -9.27 17.08 27.40
N PRO A 29 -10.59 17.04 27.14
CA PRO A 29 -11.20 15.96 26.38
C PRO A 29 -10.43 15.75 25.06
N GLY A 30 -10.04 14.51 24.77
CA GLY A 30 -9.24 14.16 23.62
C GLY A 30 -9.88 14.65 22.33
N LYS A 31 -9.14 15.39 21.54
CA LYS A 31 -9.62 15.90 20.24
C LYS A 31 -9.76 14.72 19.27
N ILE A 32 -10.91 14.63 18.63
CA ILE A 32 -11.17 13.64 17.60
C ILE A 32 -11.21 14.35 16.25
N GLU A 33 -10.51 13.81 15.28
CA GLU A 33 -10.56 14.27 13.88
C GLU A 33 -11.15 13.17 13.02
N ILE A 34 -12.06 13.54 12.13
CA ILE A 34 -12.62 12.65 11.10
C ILE A 34 -12.37 13.31 9.76
N GLY A 35 -11.92 12.53 8.79
CA GLY A 35 -11.65 13.09 7.49
C GLY A 35 -11.65 12.08 6.38
N ALA A 36 -11.58 12.63 5.18
CA ALA A 36 -11.44 11.90 3.93
C ALA A 36 -10.24 12.43 3.15
N GLY A 37 -9.71 11.61 2.28
CA GLY A 37 -8.64 11.99 1.40
C GLY A 37 -8.70 11.26 0.07
N PHE A 38 -8.06 11.84 -0.93
CA PHE A 38 -7.88 11.20 -2.23
C PHE A 38 -6.58 11.68 -2.87
N GLY A 39 -6.06 10.88 -3.78
CA GLY A 39 -4.85 11.24 -4.50
C GLY A 39 -4.25 10.09 -5.29
N PRO A 40 -3.20 10.34 -6.05
CA PRO A 40 -2.56 9.33 -6.87
C PRO A 40 -1.98 8.20 -6.03
N LEU A 41 -2.15 6.97 -6.55
CA LEU A 41 -1.65 5.72 -6.00
C LEU A 41 -0.69 5.10 -6.99
N PHE A 42 0.51 4.75 -6.53
CA PHE A 42 1.60 4.25 -7.34
C PHE A 42 2.05 2.87 -6.86
N PHE A 43 2.23 1.95 -7.79
CA PHE A 43 2.78 0.63 -7.53
C PHE A 43 4.31 0.61 -7.73
N LEU A 44 5.01 -0.14 -6.89
CA LEU A 44 6.46 -0.37 -6.97
C LEU A 44 6.71 -1.88 -6.80
N GLY A 45 6.93 -2.57 -7.90
CA GLY A 45 7.17 -4.01 -7.95
C GLY A 45 7.83 -4.43 -9.26
N ASP A 46 7.67 -5.69 -9.62
CA ASP A 46 8.34 -6.30 -10.76
C ASP A 46 7.75 -5.91 -12.13
N LEU A 47 6.46 -5.53 -12.15
CA LEU A 47 5.78 -5.07 -13.37
C LEU A 47 5.77 -3.55 -13.47
N GLY A 48 6.16 -3.05 -14.62
CA GLY A 48 6.28 -1.61 -14.86
C GLY A 48 7.65 -1.07 -14.43
N GLY A 49 7.67 0.17 -13.97
CA GLY A 49 8.91 0.90 -13.69
C GLY A 49 9.47 1.63 -14.91
N ASN A 50 10.38 2.57 -14.70
CA ASN A 50 10.81 3.45 -15.79
C ASN A 50 12.21 3.15 -16.30
N MET A 51 13.19 2.79 -15.50
CA MET A 51 14.58 2.51 -15.92
C MET A 51 15.36 1.63 -14.95
N GLY A 52 16.14 0.67 -15.50
CA GLY A 52 17.14 -0.10 -14.77
C GLY A 52 16.57 -1.27 -13.95
N LYS A 53 17.41 -1.87 -13.12
CA LYS A 53 17.01 -2.88 -12.14
C LYS A 53 16.35 -2.16 -10.97
N GLY A 54 15.01 -2.10 -10.94
CA GLY A 54 14.23 -1.61 -9.82
C GLY A 54 14.93 -0.58 -8.93
N SER A 55 14.80 0.71 -9.22
CA SER A 55 15.40 1.72 -8.35
C SER A 55 14.33 2.23 -7.38
N THR A 56 14.71 2.34 -6.11
CA THR A 56 13.84 2.79 -5.03
C THR A 56 13.25 4.19 -5.25
N LEU A 57 11.94 4.32 -5.02
CA LEU A 57 11.15 5.54 -4.93
C LEU A 57 10.72 6.19 -6.26
N VAL A 58 11.08 7.40 -6.55
CA VAL A 58 10.40 8.27 -7.53
C VAL A 58 10.72 7.93 -9.00
N LYS A 59 11.78 7.19 -9.27
CA LYS A 59 12.22 6.86 -10.64
C LYS A 59 11.41 5.78 -11.34
N ASP A 60 10.70 4.95 -10.57
CA ASP A 60 9.89 3.83 -11.10
C ASP A 60 8.41 4.18 -11.25
N VAL A 61 8.05 5.45 -11.10
CA VAL A 61 6.66 5.90 -11.20
C VAL A 61 6.19 5.94 -12.65
N ASN A 62 5.19 5.15 -12.96
CA ASN A 62 4.49 5.16 -14.24
C ASN A 62 3.21 6.00 -14.15
N PHE A 63 3.29 7.28 -14.50
CA PHE A 63 2.14 8.19 -14.50
C PHE A 63 0.93 7.71 -15.33
N PRO A 64 1.08 7.06 -16.50
CA PRO A 64 -0.05 6.61 -17.31
C PRO A 64 -0.94 5.55 -16.63
N VAL A 65 -0.40 4.77 -15.69
CA VAL A 65 -1.14 3.74 -14.94
C VAL A 65 -1.39 4.13 -13.49
N THR A 66 -1.29 5.42 -13.20
CA THR A 66 -1.56 5.97 -11.86
C THR A 66 -3.06 6.11 -11.63
N ASN A 67 -3.57 5.42 -10.64
CA ASN A 67 -4.97 5.46 -10.24
C ASN A 67 -5.18 6.32 -9.00
N ILE A 68 -6.43 6.60 -8.66
CA ILE A 68 -6.78 7.38 -7.48
C ILE A 68 -7.05 6.45 -6.31
N SER A 69 -6.32 6.68 -5.21
CA SER A 69 -6.66 6.17 -3.88
C SER A 69 -7.71 7.05 -3.22
N LYS A 70 -8.63 6.42 -2.51
CA LYS A 70 -9.62 7.08 -1.65
C LYS A 70 -9.41 6.60 -0.22
N ASN A 71 -9.42 7.52 0.72
CA ASN A 71 -9.09 7.26 2.12
C ASN A 71 -10.14 7.90 3.03
N LEU A 72 -10.54 7.18 4.07
CA LEU A 72 -11.33 7.67 5.20
C LEU A 72 -10.54 7.39 6.47
N TYR A 73 -10.57 8.31 7.43
CA TYR A 73 -9.80 8.14 8.66
C TYR A 73 -10.45 8.82 9.85
N VAL A 74 -10.11 8.30 11.01
CA VAL A 74 -10.40 8.87 12.32
C VAL A 74 -9.07 8.98 13.07
N ASN A 75 -8.78 10.16 13.60
CA ASN A 75 -7.65 10.40 14.49
C ASN A 75 -8.16 10.72 15.89
N VAL A 76 -7.50 10.18 16.88
CA VAL A 76 -7.71 10.53 18.30
C VAL A 76 -6.40 11.13 18.82
N HIS A 77 -6.46 12.34 19.36
CA HIS A 77 -5.32 13.06 19.90
C HIS A 77 -5.32 12.98 21.43
N PRO A 78 -4.61 12.02 22.05
CA PRO A 78 -4.45 12.01 23.50
C PRO A 78 -3.58 13.17 23.99
N THR A 79 -2.67 13.66 23.14
CA THR A 79 -1.82 14.83 23.41
C THR A 79 -1.69 15.69 22.15
N GLU A 80 -1.11 16.88 22.26
CA GLU A 80 -0.91 17.75 21.09
C GLU A 80 0.13 17.22 20.11
N TRP A 81 1.13 16.48 20.60
CA TRP A 81 2.25 15.97 19.81
C TRP A 81 2.02 14.56 19.26
N LEU A 82 0.97 13.84 19.73
CA LEU A 82 0.68 12.45 19.36
C LEU A 82 -0.79 12.29 19.00
N ALA A 83 -1.05 11.62 17.88
CA ALA A 83 -2.38 11.12 17.53
C ALA A 83 -2.31 9.66 17.14
N PHE A 84 -3.40 8.94 17.37
CA PHE A 84 -3.63 7.60 16.85
C PHE A 84 -4.66 7.67 15.73
N ARG A 85 -4.30 7.09 14.59
CA ARG A 85 -5.14 7.02 13.40
C ARG A 85 -5.66 5.61 13.21
N LEU A 86 -6.95 5.51 12.87
CA LEU A 86 -7.53 4.36 12.19
C LEU A 86 -7.98 4.82 10.81
N ALA A 87 -7.55 4.12 9.75
CA ALA A 87 -7.86 4.51 8.39
C ALA A 87 -8.21 3.32 7.51
N PHE A 88 -9.14 3.58 6.60
CA PHE A 88 -9.57 2.68 5.54
C PHE A 88 -9.27 3.33 4.18
N SER A 89 -8.63 2.58 3.27
CA SER A 89 -8.36 3.07 1.92
C SER A 89 -8.71 2.04 0.86
N THR A 90 -9.03 2.52 -0.32
CA THR A 90 -9.24 1.69 -1.50
C THR A 90 -8.70 2.38 -2.75
N GLY A 91 -8.21 1.59 -3.69
CA GLY A 91 -7.69 2.07 -4.97
C GLY A 91 -7.43 0.92 -5.93
N MET A 92 -6.87 1.25 -7.07
CA MET A 92 -6.42 0.28 -8.07
C MET A 92 -4.90 0.44 -8.22
N LEU A 93 -4.17 -0.66 -8.03
CA LEU A 93 -2.76 -0.76 -8.37
C LEU A 93 -2.66 -1.29 -9.80
N GLU A 94 -1.80 -0.69 -10.62
CA GLU A 94 -1.56 -1.10 -11.99
C GLU A 94 -0.09 -1.00 -12.34
N GLY A 95 0.37 -1.89 -13.22
CA GLY A 95 1.70 -1.87 -13.80
C GLY A 95 1.69 -2.51 -15.18
N ALA A 96 2.53 -2.01 -16.09
CA ALA A 96 2.63 -2.52 -17.44
C ALA A 96 4.07 -2.39 -17.97
N ASP A 97 4.63 -3.49 -18.42
CA ASP A 97 5.96 -3.54 -19.02
C ASP A 97 6.03 -2.77 -20.36
N SER A 98 4.91 -2.66 -21.07
CA SER A 98 4.83 -1.90 -22.33
C SER A 98 5.19 -0.42 -22.17
N LEU A 99 5.03 0.15 -20.98
CA LEU A 99 5.32 1.55 -20.67
C LEU A 99 6.80 1.81 -20.34
N ILE A 100 7.61 0.76 -20.22
CA ILE A 100 9.04 0.89 -19.92
C ILE A 100 9.75 1.60 -21.07
N ASN A 101 10.51 2.63 -20.73
CA ASN A 101 11.39 3.32 -21.68
C ASN A 101 12.68 2.50 -21.80
N ASP A 102 12.76 1.66 -22.82
CA ASP A 102 13.91 0.80 -23.08
C ASP A 102 15.08 1.61 -23.65
N LYS A 103 16.20 1.56 -22.93
CA LYS A 103 17.47 2.21 -23.35
C LYS A 103 18.57 1.18 -23.60
N GLY A 104 18.22 -0.11 -23.76
CA GLY A 104 19.13 -1.22 -24.01
C GLY A 104 19.81 -1.75 -22.74
N GLY A 105 19.25 -1.47 -21.56
CA GLY A 105 19.73 -1.97 -20.28
C GLY A 105 18.98 -3.21 -19.77
N ALA A 106 19.04 -3.42 -18.46
CA ALA A 106 18.35 -4.55 -17.80
C ALA A 106 16.83 -4.47 -17.89
N GLU A 107 16.27 -3.34 -18.24
CA GLU A 107 14.84 -3.11 -18.49
C GLU A 107 14.33 -3.77 -19.79
N SER A 108 15.23 -4.04 -20.75
CA SER A 108 14.86 -4.59 -22.06
C SER A 108 14.13 -5.93 -21.94
N TYR A 109 14.56 -6.81 -21.02
CA TYR A 109 13.90 -8.09 -20.82
C TYR A 109 12.46 -7.93 -20.32
N ARG A 110 12.17 -6.93 -19.49
CA ARG A 110 10.82 -6.61 -19.02
C ARG A 110 9.97 -6.07 -20.16
N LYS A 111 10.52 -5.19 -20.98
CA LYS A 111 9.87 -4.68 -22.19
C LYS A 111 9.47 -5.82 -23.14
N VAL A 112 10.37 -6.79 -23.33
CA VAL A 112 10.11 -7.98 -24.14
C VAL A 112 9.08 -8.90 -23.49
N ARG A 113 9.12 -9.08 -22.16
CA ARG A 113 8.16 -9.86 -21.38
C ARG A 113 6.72 -9.34 -21.56
N ASN A 114 6.53 -8.04 -21.67
CA ASN A 114 5.31 -7.33 -22.02
C ASN A 114 4.09 -7.70 -21.17
N LEU A 115 4.30 -7.97 -19.88
CA LEU A 115 3.23 -8.26 -18.94
C LEU A 115 2.55 -6.98 -18.48
N HIS A 116 1.32 -7.10 -18.03
CA HIS A 116 0.59 -6.05 -17.34
C HIS A 116 -0.34 -6.65 -16.29
N PHE A 117 -0.64 -5.88 -15.27
CA PHE A 117 -1.63 -6.26 -14.27
C PHE A 117 -2.42 -5.04 -13.80
N ARG A 118 -3.57 -5.34 -13.22
CA ARG A 118 -4.28 -4.46 -12.31
C ARG A 118 -4.70 -5.23 -11.07
N SER A 119 -4.70 -4.57 -9.93
CA SER A 119 -5.11 -5.19 -8.66
C SER A 119 -5.91 -4.18 -7.83
N ARG A 120 -7.20 -4.50 -7.57
CA ARG A 120 -7.98 -3.70 -6.63
C ARG A 120 -7.41 -3.90 -5.23
N MET A 121 -7.02 -2.81 -4.60
CA MET A 121 -6.49 -2.77 -3.24
C MET A 121 -7.55 -2.22 -2.30
N THR A 122 -7.68 -2.83 -1.13
CA THR A 122 -8.45 -2.34 0.01
C THR A 122 -7.64 -2.58 1.25
N GLU A 123 -7.40 -1.53 2.04
CA GLU A 123 -6.56 -1.59 3.24
C GLU A 123 -7.29 -1.03 4.47
N LEU A 124 -6.92 -1.57 5.63
CA LEU A 124 -7.27 -1.05 6.95
C LEU A 124 -6.01 -1.01 7.78
N TYR A 125 -5.66 0.17 8.32
CA TYR A 125 -4.47 0.32 9.14
C TYR A 125 -4.69 1.19 10.37
N ALA A 126 -3.92 0.90 11.41
CA ALA A 126 -3.76 1.74 12.58
C ALA A 126 -2.34 2.33 12.60
N ALA A 127 -2.21 3.61 12.93
CA ALA A 127 -0.94 4.30 12.91
C ALA A 127 -0.83 5.34 14.04
N ALA A 128 0.40 5.63 14.43
CA ALA A 128 0.72 6.79 15.27
C ALA A 128 1.17 7.95 14.38
N GLU A 129 0.64 9.14 14.61
CA GLU A 129 1.08 10.40 14.04
C GLU A 129 1.84 11.19 15.11
N ILE A 130 3.03 11.66 14.77
CA ILE A 130 3.87 12.45 15.65
C ILE A 130 4.03 13.85 15.05
N TYR A 131 3.75 14.87 15.86
CA TYR A 131 3.76 16.28 15.47
C TYR A 131 4.97 16.98 16.13
N PRO A 132 6.16 16.99 15.49
CA PRO A 132 7.38 17.47 16.11
C PRO A 132 7.37 18.98 16.39
N THR A 133 6.60 19.76 15.65
CA THR A 133 6.51 21.22 15.82
C THR A 133 5.95 21.66 17.16
N VAL A 134 5.23 20.79 17.87
CA VAL A 134 4.72 21.06 19.22
C VAL A 134 5.87 21.27 20.23
N PHE A 135 7.04 20.68 19.98
CA PHE A 135 8.21 20.83 20.85
C PHE A 135 9.02 22.12 20.60
N PHE A 136 8.74 22.82 19.51
CA PHE A 136 9.42 24.05 19.12
C PHE A 136 8.49 25.25 19.31
N GLU A 137 8.34 25.71 20.55
CA GLU A 137 7.36 26.73 20.94
C GLU A 137 7.54 28.12 20.31
N GLN A 138 8.65 28.39 19.63
CA GLN A 138 9.00 29.70 19.07
C GLN A 138 8.63 29.88 17.61
N TYR A 139 7.70 29.10 17.08
CA TYR A 139 7.30 29.20 15.67
C TYR A 139 6.34 30.37 15.46
N GLU A 140 6.89 31.59 15.27
CA GLU A 140 6.11 32.78 14.95
C GLU A 140 5.54 32.71 13.50
N GLY A 141 4.33 33.18 13.29
CA GLY A 141 3.69 33.40 11.97
C GLY A 141 2.81 32.27 11.46
N LEU A 142 3.29 31.06 11.31
CA LEU A 142 2.49 29.87 10.92
C LEU A 142 2.16 28.97 12.10
N ALA A 143 2.57 29.34 13.31
CA ALA A 143 2.36 28.60 14.52
C ALA A 143 0.88 28.26 14.72
N GLY A 144 0.58 26.99 14.87
CA GLY A 144 -0.77 26.47 15.02
C GLY A 144 -1.56 26.27 13.73
N LYS A 145 -1.23 26.95 12.62
CA LYS A 145 -1.93 26.77 11.33
C LYS A 145 -1.32 25.65 10.48
N LEU A 146 0.00 25.55 10.41
CA LEU A 146 0.68 24.49 9.67
C LEU A 146 1.29 23.49 10.65
N ARG A 147 0.85 22.23 10.59
CA ARG A 147 1.35 21.15 11.45
C ARG A 147 1.88 20.00 10.60
N PRO A 148 3.19 19.94 10.37
CA PRO A 148 3.83 18.78 9.80
C PRO A 148 3.83 17.61 10.78
N TYR A 149 3.74 16.40 10.26
CA TYR A 149 3.76 15.17 11.06
C TYR A 149 4.46 14.03 10.33
N GLY A 150 5.00 13.10 11.10
CA GLY A 150 5.41 11.78 10.68
C GLY A 150 4.40 10.74 11.10
N LEU A 151 4.28 9.66 10.33
CA LEU A 151 3.33 8.58 10.59
C LEU A 151 4.02 7.24 10.40
N ILE A 152 3.74 6.31 11.32
CA ILE A 152 4.09 4.90 11.20
C ILE A 152 3.01 4.03 11.83
N GLY A 153 2.75 2.86 11.23
CA GLY A 153 1.68 1.99 11.69
C GLY A 153 1.80 0.54 11.26
N VAL A 154 0.71 -0.17 11.46
CA VAL A 154 0.51 -1.55 11.02
C VAL A 154 -0.85 -1.66 10.36
N GLY A 155 -0.93 -2.46 9.31
CA GLY A 155 -2.17 -2.64 8.57
C GLY A 155 -2.30 -4.00 7.93
N VAL A 156 -3.46 -4.22 7.38
CA VAL A 156 -3.77 -5.36 6.52
C VAL A 156 -4.35 -4.83 5.22
N PHE A 157 -3.93 -5.40 4.12
CA PHE A 157 -4.50 -5.07 2.82
C PHE A 157 -4.90 -6.32 2.06
N LYS A 158 -5.96 -6.18 1.29
CA LYS A 158 -6.45 -7.20 0.36
C LYS A 158 -6.22 -6.70 -1.06
N PHE A 159 -5.70 -7.59 -1.89
CA PHE A 159 -5.43 -7.36 -3.29
C PHE A 159 -5.89 -8.55 -4.13
N ASN A 160 -5.99 -8.38 -5.43
CA ASN A 160 -6.33 -9.48 -6.35
C ASN A 160 -5.81 -9.14 -7.74
N PRO A 161 -4.61 -9.61 -8.11
CA PRO A 161 -4.02 -9.31 -9.40
C PRO A 161 -4.81 -9.95 -10.54
N GLN A 162 -5.04 -9.15 -11.56
CA GLN A 162 -5.76 -9.51 -12.78
C GLN A 162 -4.94 -9.13 -14.00
N ALA A 163 -5.01 -9.94 -15.06
CA ALA A 163 -4.50 -9.59 -16.38
C ALA A 163 -5.63 -9.64 -17.41
N LEU A 164 -5.46 -8.89 -18.49
CA LEU A 164 -6.42 -8.89 -19.59
C LEU A 164 -6.20 -10.13 -20.46
N TYR A 165 -7.20 -10.97 -20.63
CA TYR A 165 -7.21 -12.13 -21.51
C TYR A 165 -7.94 -11.77 -22.81
N TYR A 166 -7.37 -12.16 -23.95
CA TYR A 166 -7.97 -12.02 -25.28
C TYR A 166 -8.44 -13.37 -25.76
N ALA A 167 -9.74 -13.53 -25.83
CA ALA A 167 -10.35 -14.78 -26.32
C ALA A 167 -10.26 -14.89 -27.86
N PRO A 168 -10.26 -16.13 -28.41
CA PRO A 168 -10.18 -16.34 -29.83
C PRO A 168 -11.34 -15.70 -30.63
N ASN A 169 -12.47 -15.46 -30.00
CA ASN A 169 -13.63 -14.78 -30.60
C ASN A 169 -13.49 -13.24 -30.66
N GLY A 170 -12.31 -12.69 -30.35
CA GLY A 170 -12.04 -11.25 -30.35
C GLY A 170 -12.51 -10.49 -29.11
N THR A 171 -13.15 -11.16 -28.14
CA THR A 171 -13.53 -10.52 -26.89
C THR A 171 -12.36 -10.48 -25.90
N SER A 172 -12.35 -9.50 -25.02
CA SER A 172 -11.36 -9.41 -23.96
C SER A 172 -12.02 -9.32 -22.58
N ARG A 173 -11.37 -9.93 -21.57
CA ARG A 173 -11.84 -9.90 -20.19
C ARG A 173 -10.68 -9.90 -19.21
N TRP A 174 -10.88 -9.29 -18.05
CA TRP A 174 -9.93 -9.37 -16.94
C TRP A 174 -10.10 -10.71 -16.21
N VAL A 175 -8.99 -11.40 -15.99
CA VAL A 175 -8.94 -12.70 -15.32
C VAL A 175 -8.07 -12.61 -14.09
N ASN A 176 -8.49 -13.26 -13.00
CA ASN A 176 -7.70 -13.33 -11.77
C ASN A 176 -6.48 -14.22 -11.98
N LEU A 177 -5.29 -13.76 -11.57
CA LEU A 177 -4.04 -14.47 -11.80
C LEU A 177 -3.77 -15.53 -10.73
N ALA A 178 -4.10 -15.30 -9.47
CA ALA A 178 -3.83 -16.24 -8.38
C ALA A 178 -4.30 -17.68 -8.61
N PRO A 179 -5.51 -17.94 -9.17
CA PRO A 179 -5.94 -19.30 -9.50
C PRO A 179 -5.19 -19.95 -10.66
N LEU A 180 -4.56 -19.14 -11.52
CA LEU A 180 -3.86 -19.62 -12.73
C LEU A 180 -2.45 -20.14 -12.42
N LYS A 181 -1.92 -19.86 -11.20
CA LYS A 181 -0.62 -20.39 -10.77
C LYS A 181 0.50 -20.13 -11.77
N THR A 182 0.61 -18.91 -12.24
CA THR A 182 1.46 -18.50 -13.38
C THR A 182 2.94 -18.84 -13.21
N GLU A 183 3.41 -19.00 -11.97
CA GLU A 183 4.76 -19.42 -11.62
C GLU A 183 4.81 -20.82 -10.98
N GLY A 184 3.76 -21.64 -11.14
CA GLY A 184 3.70 -22.99 -10.61
C GLY A 184 3.45 -23.09 -9.10
N GLN A 185 2.79 -22.09 -8.53
CA GLN A 185 2.47 -22.05 -7.10
C GLN A 185 1.61 -23.27 -6.71
N GLY A 186 2.13 -24.07 -5.75
CA GLY A 186 1.48 -25.30 -5.28
C GLY A 186 1.51 -26.48 -6.24
N MET A 187 2.35 -26.42 -7.30
CA MET A 187 2.62 -27.57 -8.17
C MET A 187 3.75 -28.42 -7.59
N SER A 188 3.71 -29.75 -7.79
CA SER A 188 4.70 -30.68 -7.23
C SER A 188 6.11 -30.46 -7.76
N GLU A 189 6.24 -30.01 -9.00
CA GLU A 189 7.51 -29.69 -9.66
C GLU A 189 8.19 -28.44 -9.04
N HIS A 190 7.42 -27.61 -8.32
CA HIS A 190 7.89 -26.39 -7.66
C HIS A 190 7.51 -26.36 -6.15
N PRO A 191 7.99 -27.31 -5.32
CA PRO A 191 7.53 -27.49 -3.94
C PRO A 191 7.78 -26.28 -3.03
N ASN A 192 8.73 -25.42 -3.39
CA ASN A 192 9.06 -24.21 -2.64
C ASN A 192 8.13 -23.02 -2.99
N ARG A 193 7.33 -23.12 -4.06
CA ARG A 193 6.42 -22.06 -4.49
C ARG A 193 5.03 -22.32 -3.94
N LYS A 194 4.71 -21.67 -2.84
CA LYS A 194 3.39 -21.80 -2.20
C LYS A 194 2.37 -20.88 -2.85
N ASN A 195 1.10 -21.28 -2.80
CA ASN A 195 0.01 -20.35 -3.14
C ASN A 195 0.07 -19.14 -2.21
N TYR A 196 0.09 -17.94 -2.77
CA TYR A 196 0.08 -16.72 -1.98
C TYR A 196 -1.34 -16.37 -1.50
N LYS A 197 -1.40 -15.68 -0.37
CA LYS A 197 -2.67 -15.21 0.21
C LYS A 197 -2.96 -13.80 -0.32
N LEU A 198 -4.21 -13.57 -0.71
CA LEU A 198 -4.68 -12.28 -1.22
C LEU A 198 -4.90 -11.22 -0.11
N THR A 199 -4.71 -11.59 1.15
CA THR A 199 -4.73 -10.68 2.29
C THR A 199 -3.38 -10.79 2.99
N GLN A 200 -2.70 -9.65 3.12
CA GLN A 200 -1.35 -9.55 3.65
C GLN A 200 -1.25 -8.44 4.68
N MET A 201 -0.21 -8.49 5.50
CA MET A 201 0.15 -7.40 6.40
C MET A 201 0.99 -6.35 5.66
N GLU A 202 0.95 -5.13 6.20
CA GLU A 202 1.77 -4.01 5.72
C GLU A 202 2.22 -3.12 6.87
N ILE A 203 3.25 -2.34 6.61
CA ILE A 203 3.70 -1.26 7.47
C ILE A 203 3.52 0.05 6.70
N PRO A 204 2.41 0.79 6.94
CA PRO A 204 2.28 2.14 6.43
C PRO A 204 3.23 3.06 7.18
N MET A 205 3.99 3.86 6.45
CA MET A 205 4.88 4.89 6.97
C MET A 205 4.90 6.09 6.04
N GLY A 206 4.99 7.28 6.61
CA GLY A 206 4.94 8.47 5.78
C GLY A 206 5.08 9.76 6.55
N PHE A 207 4.86 10.82 5.84
CA PHE A 207 4.85 12.17 6.38
C PHE A 207 3.82 13.03 5.68
N GLY A 208 3.38 14.05 6.36
CA GLY A 208 2.41 15.00 5.82
C GLY A 208 2.43 16.32 6.58
N ALA A 209 1.59 17.21 6.13
CA ALA A 209 1.34 18.46 6.81
C ALA A 209 -0.16 18.78 6.78
N LYS A 210 -0.68 19.26 7.90
CA LYS A 210 -2.04 19.78 8.03
C LYS A 210 -2.00 21.30 8.07
N TYR A 211 -2.83 21.95 7.28
CA TYR A 211 -3.04 23.39 7.32
C TYR A 211 -4.46 23.67 7.82
N TYR A 212 -4.57 24.27 9.02
CA TYR A 212 -5.85 24.58 9.63
C TYR A 212 -6.45 25.84 9.02
N LEU A 213 -7.60 25.67 8.36
CA LEU A 213 -8.39 26.76 7.78
C LEU A 213 -9.20 27.47 8.87
N SER A 214 -9.66 26.72 9.85
CA SER A 214 -10.35 27.18 11.05
C SER A 214 -10.00 26.25 12.21
N ASP A 215 -10.52 26.53 13.39
CA ASP A 215 -10.32 25.70 14.58
C ASP A 215 -10.79 24.25 14.37
N ASN A 216 -11.77 24.05 13.51
CA ASN A 216 -12.44 22.77 13.31
C ASN A 216 -12.17 22.14 11.94
N MET A 217 -11.51 22.82 11.00
CA MET A 217 -11.29 22.33 9.63
C MET A 217 -9.85 22.46 9.19
N TYR A 218 -9.36 21.47 8.50
CA TYR A 218 -8.03 21.52 7.89
C TYR A 218 -7.97 20.87 6.51
N LEU A 219 -7.00 21.33 5.75
CA LEU A 219 -6.47 20.67 4.55
C LEU A 219 -5.14 20.01 4.90
N GLY A 220 -4.86 18.88 4.30
CA GLY A 220 -3.58 18.21 4.48
C GLY A 220 -3.06 17.64 3.18
N LEU A 221 -1.74 17.56 3.10
CA LEU A 221 -1.05 16.79 2.07
C LEU A 221 -0.21 15.73 2.77
N GLU A 222 -0.30 14.49 2.31
CA GLU A 222 0.41 13.35 2.89
C GLU A 222 1.03 12.48 1.81
N ILE A 223 2.26 12.05 2.03
CA ILE A 223 2.92 10.99 1.26
C ILE A 223 3.00 9.77 2.17
N LEU A 224 2.35 8.69 1.77
CA LEU A 224 2.24 7.46 2.54
C LEU A 224 2.76 6.28 1.73
N HIS A 225 3.85 5.67 2.20
CA HIS A 225 4.45 4.46 1.65
C HIS A 225 3.97 3.24 2.45
N ARG A 226 3.65 2.13 1.77
CA ARG A 226 3.28 0.85 2.37
C ARG A 226 4.35 -0.17 2.04
N LYS A 227 5.10 -0.57 3.06
CA LYS A 227 6.00 -1.71 2.95
C LYS A 227 5.19 -2.98 3.13
N THR A 228 5.15 -3.85 2.13
CA THR A 228 4.47 -5.14 2.21
C THR A 228 5.44 -6.27 2.53
N PHE A 229 4.89 -7.46 2.79
CA PHE A 229 5.65 -8.69 3.04
C PHE A 229 5.36 -9.76 1.99
N THR A 230 4.95 -9.33 0.80
CA THR A 230 4.69 -10.19 -0.36
C THR A 230 5.29 -9.61 -1.61
N ASP A 231 5.68 -10.48 -2.52
CA ASP A 231 6.21 -10.19 -3.85
C ASP A 231 5.23 -10.67 -4.94
N TYR A 232 3.94 -10.72 -4.61
CA TYR A 232 2.89 -11.23 -5.50
C TYR A 232 1.70 -10.28 -5.65
N VAL A 233 1.89 -8.98 -5.37
CA VAL A 233 0.83 -7.99 -5.60
C VAL A 233 0.51 -7.87 -7.10
N ASP A 234 1.51 -8.11 -7.94
CA ASP A 234 1.42 -8.13 -9.41
C ASP A 234 1.48 -9.55 -10.03
N ASP A 235 1.49 -10.62 -9.20
CA ASP A 235 1.63 -12.03 -9.61
C ASP A 235 2.99 -12.38 -10.26
N VAL A 236 4.02 -11.58 -10.03
CA VAL A 236 5.38 -11.80 -10.56
C VAL A 236 6.40 -11.78 -9.43
N SER A 237 7.21 -12.83 -9.31
CA SER A 237 8.19 -12.95 -8.23
C SER A 237 9.45 -13.74 -8.63
N THR A 238 9.29 -14.89 -9.28
CA THR A 238 10.35 -15.89 -9.40
C THR A 238 10.80 -16.10 -10.84
N SER A 239 10.53 -17.26 -11.40
CA SER A 239 10.97 -17.65 -12.74
C SER A 239 9.87 -18.32 -13.53
N TYR A 240 10.05 -18.38 -14.84
CA TYR A 240 9.16 -19.09 -15.74
C TYR A 240 9.13 -20.60 -15.45
N ILE A 241 7.98 -21.22 -15.74
CA ILE A 241 7.76 -22.66 -15.62
C ILE A 241 7.53 -23.27 -17.00
N ASN A 242 7.63 -24.62 -17.09
CA ASN A 242 7.18 -25.31 -18.30
C ASN A 242 5.65 -25.12 -18.45
N PRO A 243 5.17 -24.52 -19.55
CA PRO A 243 3.74 -24.25 -19.75
C PRO A 243 2.87 -25.53 -19.88
N ASP A 244 3.46 -26.69 -20.13
CA ASP A 244 2.73 -27.97 -20.13
C ASP A 244 2.18 -28.32 -18.74
N LEU A 245 2.77 -27.77 -17.68
CA LEU A 245 2.25 -27.91 -16.33
C LEU A 245 0.87 -27.30 -16.14
N PHE A 246 0.52 -26.26 -16.92
CA PHE A 246 -0.84 -25.73 -16.86
C PHE A 246 -1.89 -26.74 -17.30
N ASP A 247 -1.61 -27.57 -18.33
CA ASP A 247 -2.52 -28.62 -18.76
C ASP A 247 -2.66 -29.73 -17.71
N LYS A 248 -1.60 -29.98 -16.94
CA LYS A 248 -1.60 -31.00 -15.88
C LYS A 248 -2.37 -30.57 -14.64
N TYR A 249 -2.30 -29.28 -14.26
CA TYR A 249 -2.79 -28.78 -12.96
C TYR A 249 -4.07 -27.95 -13.04
N LEU A 250 -4.45 -27.47 -14.23
CA LEU A 250 -5.60 -26.60 -14.41
C LEU A 250 -6.64 -27.27 -15.31
N ALA A 251 -7.90 -26.83 -15.18
CA ALA A 251 -8.93 -27.21 -16.15
C ALA A 251 -8.53 -26.67 -17.56
N PRO A 252 -8.93 -27.35 -18.64
CA PRO A 252 -8.51 -27.02 -20.01
C PRO A 252 -8.69 -25.55 -20.39
N GLU A 253 -9.84 -24.97 -20.04
CA GLU A 253 -10.10 -23.53 -20.30
C GLU A 253 -9.14 -22.62 -19.52
N SER A 254 -8.86 -22.94 -18.26
CA SER A 254 -7.93 -22.17 -17.40
C SER A 254 -6.49 -22.33 -17.87
N ALA A 255 -6.10 -23.49 -18.39
CA ALA A 255 -4.77 -23.73 -18.93
C ALA A 255 -4.50 -22.86 -20.16
N VAL A 256 -5.48 -22.74 -21.07
CA VAL A 256 -5.39 -21.84 -22.23
C VAL A 256 -5.20 -20.39 -21.78
N VAL A 257 -6.00 -19.94 -20.81
CA VAL A 257 -5.88 -18.59 -20.25
C VAL A 257 -4.51 -18.38 -19.60
N ALA A 258 -4.06 -19.34 -18.75
CA ALA A 258 -2.77 -19.27 -18.08
C ALA A 258 -1.61 -19.13 -19.06
N LYS A 259 -1.58 -19.96 -20.11
CA LYS A 259 -0.55 -19.91 -21.17
C LYS A 259 -0.48 -18.57 -21.90
N GLN A 260 -1.60 -17.86 -22.01
CA GLN A 260 -1.61 -16.55 -22.64
C GLN A 260 -1.14 -15.44 -21.70
N VAL A 261 -1.51 -15.50 -20.41
CA VAL A 261 -1.24 -14.38 -19.47
C VAL A 261 0.12 -14.50 -18.77
N TYR A 262 0.74 -15.69 -18.70
CA TYR A 262 2.00 -15.85 -18.01
C TYR A 262 3.20 -15.32 -18.80
N TYR A 263 3.11 -15.23 -20.15
CA TYR A 263 4.08 -14.60 -21.04
C TYR A 263 3.37 -13.95 -22.22
N ARG A 264 3.77 -12.70 -22.54
CA ARG A 264 3.14 -11.88 -23.59
C ARG A 264 4.15 -11.25 -24.55
N GLY A 265 5.35 -11.83 -24.61
CA GLY A 265 6.38 -11.35 -25.50
C GLY A 265 5.94 -11.31 -26.95
N PHE A 266 6.62 -10.48 -27.73
CA PHE A 266 6.36 -10.36 -29.15
C PHE A 266 6.69 -11.70 -29.86
N SER A 267 5.92 -12.03 -30.90
CA SER A 267 6.07 -13.29 -31.67
C SER A 267 7.47 -13.49 -32.27
N ALA A 268 8.23 -12.41 -32.45
CA ALA A 268 9.61 -12.45 -32.96
C ALA A 268 10.65 -12.87 -31.89
N VAL A 269 10.25 -12.95 -30.62
CA VAL A 269 11.14 -13.33 -29.53
C VAL A 269 10.71 -14.68 -28.98
N SER A 270 11.65 -15.62 -28.88
CA SER A 270 11.38 -16.92 -28.27
C SER A 270 10.89 -16.76 -26.85
N ARG A 271 9.96 -17.63 -26.44
CA ARG A 271 9.53 -17.70 -25.04
C ARG A 271 10.74 -18.07 -24.19
N PRO A 272 10.87 -17.45 -22.99
CA PRO A 272 11.90 -17.82 -22.03
C PRO A 272 11.82 -19.28 -21.63
N ASP A 273 12.97 -19.92 -21.40
CA ASP A 273 13.05 -21.30 -20.97
C ASP A 273 12.59 -21.49 -19.54
N ASN A 274 12.27 -22.75 -19.19
CA ASN A 274 11.95 -23.11 -17.82
C ASN A 274 13.11 -22.77 -16.88
N GLY A 275 12.84 -22.01 -15.82
CA GLY A 275 13.81 -21.55 -14.85
C GLY A 275 14.41 -20.17 -15.14
N GLU A 276 14.21 -19.59 -16.33
CA GLU A 276 14.62 -18.22 -16.61
C GLU A 276 13.84 -17.22 -15.74
N GLN A 277 14.49 -16.12 -15.42
CA GLN A 277 13.95 -15.10 -14.53
C GLN A 277 12.66 -14.47 -15.09
N ARG A 278 11.59 -14.49 -14.28
CA ARG A 278 10.33 -13.79 -14.57
C ARG A 278 10.18 -12.55 -13.70
N GLY A 279 10.52 -12.65 -12.41
CA GLY A 279 10.51 -11.58 -11.41
C GLY A 279 11.81 -11.51 -10.60
N GLN A 280 11.81 -10.73 -9.54
CA GLN A 280 12.96 -10.54 -8.64
C GLN A 280 12.59 -10.84 -7.19
N GLN A 281 12.64 -12.07 -6.78
CA GLN A 281 12.23 -12.60 -5.47
C GLN A 281 12.89 -11.91 -4.25
N LYS A 282 13.96 -11.13 -4.43
CA LYS A 282 14.68 -10.49 -3.31
C LYS A 282 13.94 -9.28 -2.71
N ASN A 283 13.10 -8.65 -3.48
CA ASN A 283 12.43 -7.41 -3.10
C ASN A 283 10.94 -7.65 -3.06
N ASN A 284 10.33 -7.43 -1.90
CA ASN A 284 8.88 -7.43 -1.81
C ASN A 284 8.29 -6.21 -2.52
N ASP A 285 7.10 -6.38 -3.05
CA ASP A 285 6.31 -5.30 -3.61
C ASP A 285 6.00 -4.23 -2.56
N SER A 286 5.85 -3.02 -3.02
CA SER A 286 5.40 -1.90 -2.20
C SER A 286 4.55 -0.95 -3.02
N PHE A 287 3.87 -0.03 -2.37
CA PHE A 287 3.12 1.01 -3.04
C PHE A 287 3.09 2.27 -2.21
N PHE A 288 2.89 3.41 -2.85
CA PHE A 288 2.76 4.67 -2.15
C PHE A 288 1.65 5.53 -2.75
N SER A 289 1.19 6.49 -1.97
CA SER A 289 0.19 7.45 -2.41
C SER A 289 0.56 8.85 -1.95
N SER A 290 0.18 9.84 -2.75
CA SER A 290 0.18 11.25 -2.35
C SER A 290 -1.28 11.68 -2.18
N ILE A 291 -1.69 11.97 -0.95
CA ILE A 291 -3.10 12.13 -0.58
C ILE A 291 -3.36 13.57 -0.17
N LEU A 292 -4.30 14.23 -0.85
CA LEU A 292 -4.93 15.44 -0.38
C LEU A 292 -6.01 15.06 0.65
N ARG A 293 -5.97 15.65 1.83
CA ARG A 293 -6.84 15.35 2.97
C ARG A 293 -7.72 16.51 3.33
N PHE A 294 -8.94 16.20 3.72
CA PHE A 294 -9.91 17.10 4.33
C PHE A 294 -10.30 16.51 5.67
N GLY A 295 -10.22 17.28 6.73
CA GLY A 295 -10.57 16.81 8.06
C GLY A 295 -11.33 17.84 8.87
N PHE A 296 -12.20 17.31 9.73
CA PHE A 296 -12.93 18.04 10.74
C PHE A 296 -12.48 17.59 12.11
N ARG A 297 -12.27 18.55 13.00
CA ARG A 297 -11.86 18.33 14.39
C ARG A 297 -13.06 18.60 15.30
N PHE A 298 -13.28 17.68 16.23
CA PHE A 298 -14.30 17.74 17.27
C PHE A 298 -13.64 17.69 18.66
N GLY A 299 -14.22 18.35 19.63
CA GLY A 299 -13.77 18.41 21.02
C GLY A 299 -13.61 19.84 21.54
N GLU A 300 -13.84 20.05 22.82
CA GLU A 300 -13.64 21.33 23.50
C GLU A 300 -12.14 21.59 23.64
N GLY A 301 -11.67 22.77 23.31
CA GLY A 301 -10.25 23.15 23.41
C GLY A 301 -9.66 23.79 22.16
N SER A 302 -10.51 24.32 21.25
CA SER A 302 -10.04 24.99 20.05
C SER A 302 -9.26 26.30 20.29
N ASN A 303 -9.27 26.83 21.49
CA ASN A 303 -8.79 28.18 21.75
C ASN A 303 -7.33 28.29 22.17
N SER A 304 -6.64 27.20 22.46
CA SER A 304 -5.30 27.32 23.08
C SER A 304 -4.17 27.70 22.13
N ALA A 305 -4.26 27.37 20.83
CA ALA A 305 -3.20 27.71 19.90
C ALA A 305 -3.38 29.09 19.21
N MET A 306 -4.62 29.58 19.04
CA MET A 306 -4.88 30.89 18.45
C MET A 306 -5.05 32.02 19.47
N ASN A 307 -5.42 31.73 20.72
CA ASN A 307 -5.75 32.71 21.75
C ASN A 307 -4.83 32.71 22.96
N MET A 308 -3.69 32.03 22.94
CA MET A 308 -2.68 32.27 23.97
C MET A 308 -2.04 33.63 23.74
N VAL A 309 -2.71 34.66 24.26
CA VAL A 309 -2.03 35.85 24.75
C VAL A 309 -1.23 35.38 25.93
N ARG A 310 0.02 34.97 25.71
CA ARG A 310 0.93 34.66 26.80
C ARG A 310 1.22 35.96 27.50
N CYS A 311 0.69 36.12 28.72
CA CYS A 311 1.21 37.16 29.62
C CYS A 311 2.71 36.93 29.78
N PRO A 312 3.55 37.95 29.54
CA PRO A 312 4.98 37.83 29.82
C PRO A 312 5.14 37.52 31.31
N LYS A 313 5.84 36.45 31.65
CA LYS A 313 6.34 36.23 33.00
C LYS A 313 7.45 37.24 33.23
N PHE A 314 7.20 38.22 34.06
CA PHE A 314 8.21 39.10 34.60
C PHE A 314 9.04 38.36 35.65
#